data_8029f7caea6c89bdf53a55d87333d324
#
_entry.id   8029f7caea6c89bdf53a55d87333d324
#
_cell.length_a   1.000
_cell.length_b   1.000
_cell.length_c   1.000
_cell.angle_alpha   90.00
_cell.angle_beta   90.00
_cell.angle_gamma   90.00
#
_symmetry.space_group_name_H-M   'P 1'
#
loop_
_entity.id
_entity.type
_entity.pdbx_description
1 polymer ?
#
loop_
_entity_poly.entity_id
_entity_poly.type
_entity_poly.pdbx_seq_one_letter_code
_entity_poly.pdbx_strand_id
1 'polypeptide(L)'
;MEAKGEAGSDEFSGRLGLIFATIGAAIGTGNIWRFPRMVGANGGGSFLVPWLIFLFLWSVPLIIAEFALGKRSRTGTVGTFRIFAGNRFAWMGLWTAWISTAIGFYYAVVTGWCINYFQTAIRGGLGSEVDTVQVWNDFLQDPSQVIFFQTLSVLITMAAIWKGAKAIEKVNVTLMVSLFILLFAALFLSFVMDLDDGTLDGFVYMFSIQPEYLTQPETWINGLSQSAWSCSAGMGMAITYSVYMRKDEDTTLNAATMCLANNSISIIAGLTVMMAVFSVSDDPLGAVSGGSSAITFLVLPEVFAQAPGGPVVQLLMVTMFFLALSFAALTSMISTVELCVRNFVDHGIERKKAVGFTTLAIFLFGLPSAALWILVDPDTGVAFPQFLEVQDHIWGYGLMFSGLFIAYSIWKYGWNRYRVWQDENDITGFSFRDYLDNGVSSFRDDFINTGDNDWWIGKWWDYIMYLGFPIMFGVLILSYFSDLILNVNNPWDPTNADGITIILLFW
;
A
#
# COMPACT_ATOMS: atom_id res chain seq x y z
N MET A 1 -36.31 -5.46 6.38
CA MET A 1 -36.23 -3.99 6.57
C MET A 1 -35.39 -3.46 5.42
N GLU A 2 -36.03 -3.00 4.37
CA GLU A 2 -35.38 -2.32 3.25
C GLU A 2 -34.92 -0.96 3.77
N ALA A 3 -33.61 -0.75 3.82
CA ALA A 3 -33.05 0.56 4.06
C ALA A 3 -33.31 1.41 2.81
N LYS A 4 -34.40 2.17 2.82
CA LYS A 4 -34.59 3.34 1.94
C LYS A 4 -33.60 4.42 2.40
N GLY A 5 -32.38 4.41 1.92
CA GLY A 5 -31.39 5.46 2.04
C GLY A 5 -30.83 5.73 0.65
N GLU A 6 -31.00 6.93 0.19
CA GLU A 6 -30.40 7.65 -0.94
C GLU A 6 -29.33 6.88 -1.78
N ALA A 7 -29.75 5.82 -2.46
CA ALA A 7 -28.88 4.94 -3.26
C ALA A 7 -28.42 5.58 -4.60
N GLY A 8 -28.61 6.88 -4.80
CA GLY A 8 -28.30 7.60 -6.04
C GLY A 8 -27.19 8.65 -5.93
N SER A 9 -26.62 8.92 -4.75
CA SER A 9 -25.64 10.00 -4.54
C SER A 9 -24.20 9.54 -4.32
N ASP A 10 -23.95 8.27 -4.12
CA ASP A 10 -22.66 7.72 -3.66
C ASP A 10 -21.90 6.91 -4.73
N GLU A 11 -22.08 7.21 -6.00
CA GLU A 11 -21.29 6.64 -7.11
C GLU A 11 -20.27 7.66 -7.62
N PHE A 12 -19.12 7.17 -8.08
CA PHE A 12 -18.16 7.99 -8.82
C PHE A 12 -18.79 8.54 -10.10
N SER A 13 -18.36 9.74 -10.51
CA SER A 13 -18.97 10.44 -11.64
C SER A 13 -18.70 9.76 -12.99
N GLY A 14 -17.68 8.93 -13.08
CA GLY A 14 -17.31 8.18 -14.26
C GLY A 14 -16.08 7.33 -14.08
N ARG A 15 -15.72 6.59 -15.14
CA ARG A 15 -14.60 5.64 -15.14
C ARG A 15 -13.26 6.28 -14.77
N LEU A 16 -12.97 7.49 -15.27
CA LEU A 16 -11.71 8.18 -14.92
C LEU A 16 -11.64 8.51 -13.43
N GLY A 17 -12.76 8.93 -12.83
CA GLY A 17 -12.83 9.18 -11.40
C GLY A 17 -12.57 7.94 -10.57
N LEU A 18 -13.17 6.81 -10.95
CA LEU A 18 -12.89 5.51 -10.33
C LEU A 18 -11.41 5.12 -10.45
N ILE A 19 -10.85 5.20 -11.66
CA ILE A 19 -9.46 4.85 -11.95
C ILE A 19 -8.51 5.69 -11.07
N PHE A 20 -8.65 7.01 -11.05
CA PHE A 20 -7.77 7.87 -10.24
C PHE A 20 -7.98 7.67 -8.73
N ALA A 21 -9.20 7.38 -8.29
CA ALA A 21 -9.46 7.07 -6.88
C ALA A 21 -8.78 5.76 -6.47
N THR A 22 -8.89 4.71 -7.29
CA THR A 22 -8.31 3.40 -6.99
C THR A 22 -6.79 3.38 -7.16
N ILE A 23 -6.24 4.07 -8.17
CA ILE A 23 -4.80 4.26 -8.32
C ILE A 23 -4.25 5.05 -7.11
N GLY A 24 -4.94 6.12 -6.67
CA GLY A 24 -4.55 6.87 -5.48
C GLY A 24 -4.63 6.05 -4.18
N ALA A 25 -5.49 5.03 -4.13
CA ALA A 25 -5.52 4.09 -3.01
C ALA A 25 -4.30 3.15 -3.00
N ALA A 26 -3.79 2.77 -4.18
CA ALA A 26 -2.63 1.90 -4.30
C ALA A 26 -1.30 2.67 -4.16
N ILE A 27 -1.18 3.82 -4.83
CA ILE A 27 0.05 4.62 -4.81
C ILE A 27 0.18 5.32 -3.47
N GLY A 28 1.22 4.95 -2.73
CA GLY A 28 1.55 5.54 -1.43
C GLY A 28 3.04 5.86 -1.32
N THR A 29 3.47 6.17 -0.12
CA THR A 29 4.88 6.37 0.19
C THR A 29 5.73 5.16 -0.18
N GLY A 30 5.18 3.95 -0.05
CA GLY A 30 5.85 2.70 -0.39
C GLY A 30 6.34 2.58 -1.83
N ASN A 31 5.70 3.28 -2.79
CA ASN A 31 6.15 3.33 -4.19
C ASN A 31 7.37 4.23 -4.38
N ILE A 32 7.46 5.31 -3.58
CA ILE A 32 8.45 6.37 -3.77
C ILE A 32 9.67 6.15 -2.90
N TRP A 33 9.51 5.55 -1.71
CA TRP A 33 10.63 5.33 -0.79
C TRP A 33 11.02 3.85 -0.63
N ARG A 34 10.04 2.94 -0.36
CA ARG A 34 10.35 1.53 -0.10
C ARG A 34 10.82 0.80 -1.36
N PHE A 35 10.17 1.07 -2.48
CA PHE A 35 10.49 0.38 -3.74
C PHE A 35 11.94 0.64 -4.20
N PRO A 36 12.47 1.89 -4.25
CA PRO A 36 13.88 2.13 -4.59
C PRO A 36 14.84 1.37 -3.66
N ARG A 37 14.55 1.36 -2.36
CA ARG A 37 15.34 0.61 -1.38
C ARG A 37 15.35 -0.89 -1.66
N MET A 38 14.20 -1.48 -1.98
CA MET A 38 14.12 -2.90 -2.34
C MET A 38 14.90 -3.21 -3.61
N VAL A 39 14.89 -2.32 -4.60
CA VAL A 39 15.70 -2.43 -5.82
C VAL A 39 17.20 -2.38 -5.47
N GLY A 40 17.62 -1.43 -4.64
CA GLY A 40 19.01 -1.30 -4.18
C GLY A 40 19.52 -2.52 -3.42
N ALA A 41 18.74 -2.99 -2.46
CA ALA A 41 19.10 -4.11 -1.59
C ALA A 41 19.08 -5.49 -2.29
N ASN A 42 18.39 -5.64 -3.42
CA ASN A 42 18.18 -6.93 -4.07
C ASN A 42 18.71 -6.98 -5.52
N GLY A 43 19.80 -6.26 -5.80
CA GLY A 43 20.54 -6.36 -7.06
C GLY A 43 19.83 -5.77 -8.29
N GLY A 44 19.26 -4.56 -8.13
CA GLY A 44 18.74 -3.79 -9.26
C GLY A 44 17.64 -4.50 -10.03
N GLY A 45 17.89 -4.75 -11.32
CA GLY A 45 16.95 -5.44 -12.22
C GLY A 45 16.59 -6.86 -11.79
N SER A 46 17.43 -7.52 -10.99
CA SER A 46 17.12 -8.85 -10.44
C SER A 46 15.90 -8.82 -9.54
N PHE A 47 15.69 -7.76 -8.76
CA PHE A 47 14.51 -7.58 -7.95
C PHE A 47 13.23 -7.42 -8.78
N LEU A 48 13.33 -6.75 -9.93
CA LEU A 48 12.16 -6.51 -10.80
C LEU A 48 11.54 -7.83 -11.30
N VAL A 49 12.33 -8.88 -11.44
CA VAL A 49 11.84 -10.19 -11.95
C VAL A 49 10.80 -10.81 -11.01
N PRO A 50 11.10 -11.16 -9.74
CA PRO A 50 10.09 -11.70 -8.83
C PRO A 50 8.97 -10.70 -8.54
N TRP A 51 9.26 -9.41 -8.42
CA TRP A 51 8.26 -8.38 -8.19
C TRP A 51 7.18 -8.35 -9.30
N LEU A 52 7.58 -8.44 -10.58
CA LEU A 52 6.64 -8.51 -11.71
C LEU A 52 5.92 -9.86 -11.77
N ILE A 53 6.59 -10.97 -11.46
CA ILE A 53 5.95 -12.28 -11.39
C ILE A 53 4.83 -12.26 -10.35
N PHE A 54 5.09 -11.74 -9.16
CA PHE A 54 4.08 -11.67 -8.10
C PHE A 54 3.02 -10.60 -8.32
N LEU A 55 3.24 -9.61 -9.19
CA LEU A 55 2.16 -8.76 -9.66
C LEU A 55 1.04 -9.61 -10.29
N PHE A 56 1.38 -10.56 -11.14
CA PHE A 56 0.41 -11.39 -11.87
C PHE A 56 -0.05 -12.63 -11.08
N LEU A 57 0.74 -13.12 -10.14
CA LEU A 57 0.39 -14.30 -9.35
C LEU A 57 -0.30 -13.98 -8.02
N TRP A 58 -0.07 -12.79 -7.47
CA TRP A 58 -0.64 -12.37 -6.18
C TRP A 58 -1.55 -11.15 -6.33
N SER A 59 -0.97 -10.01 -6.73
CA SER A 59 -1.65 -8.72 -6.60
C SER A 59 -2.85 -8.57 -7.54
N VAL A 60 -2.68 -8.79 -8.83
CA VAL A 60 -3.76 -8.68 -9.81
C VAL A 60 -4.91 -9.64 -9.53
N PRO A 61 -4.68 -10.95 -9.28
CA PRO A 61 -5.78 -11.88 -8.98
C PRO A 61 -6.55 -11.51 -7.71
N LEU A 62 -5.86 -11.06 -6.67
CA LEU A 62 -6.50 -10.69 -5.41
C LEU A 62 -7.26 -9.35 -5.52
N ILE A 63 -6.73 -8.37 -6.23
CA ILE A 63 -7.43 -7.10 -6.50
C ILE A 63 -8.66 -7.32 -7.37
N ILE A 64 -8.62 -8.20 -8.38
CA ILE A 64 -9.82 -8.59 -9.14
C ILE A 64 -10.89 -9.16 -8.20
N ALA A 65 -10.49 -10.04 -7.27
CA ALA A 65 -11.38 -10.58 -6.27
C ALA A 65 -12.01 -9.49 -5.40
N GLU A 66 -11.20 -8.57 -4.88
CA GLU A 66 -11.68 -7.45 -4.06
C GLU A 66 -12.68 -6.57 -4.82
N PHE A 67 -12.39 -6.21 -6.07
CA PHE A 67 -13.31 -5.44 -6.91
C PHE A 67 -14.63 -6.18 -7.14
N ALA A 68 -14.58 -7.48 -7.46
CA ALA A 68 -15.77 -8.28 -7.66
C ALA A 68 -16.64 -8.36 -6.39
N LEU A 69 -15.99 -8.58 -5.25
CA LEU A 69 -16.64 -8.67 -3.94
C LEU A 69 -17.35 -7.37 -3.57
N GLY A 70 -16.69 -6.23 -3.66
CA GLY A 70 -17.27 -4.93 -3.28
C GLY A 70 -18.29 -4.42 -4.30
N LYS A 71 -18.04 -4.59 -5.60
CA LYS A 71 -19.01 -4.26 -6.67
C LYS A 71 -20.34 -5.01 -6.48
N ARG A 72 -20.27 -6.27 -6.09
CA ARG A 72 -21.45 -7.12 -5.87
C ARG A 72 -22.14 -6.84 -4.55
N SER A 73 -21.39 -6.73 -3.46
CA SER A 73 -21.96 -6.56 -2.12
C SER A 73 -22.55 -5.17 -1.88
N ARG A 74 -21.98 -4.14 -2.50
CA ARG A 74 -22.31 -2.71 -2.26
C ARG A 74 -22.14 -2.29 -0.80
N THR A 75 -21.31 -3.02 -0.06
CA THR A 75 -21.00 -2.75 1.35
C THR A 75 -19.50 -2.81 1.59
N GLY A 76 -19.03 -2.17 2.65
CA GLY A 76 -17.64 -2.30 3.12
C GLY A 76 -17.30 -3.75 3.50
N THR A 77 -16.09 -3.96 3.98
CA THR A 77 -15.53 -5.30 4.20
C THR A 77 -16.39 -6.17 5.10
N VAL A 78 -16.93 -5.65 6.22
CA VAL A 78 -17.76 -6.43 7.17
C VAL A 78 -19.03 -6.98 6.51
N GLY A 79 -19.74 -6.12 5.77
CA GLY A 79 -20.93 -6.51 5.03
C GLY A 79 -20.63 -7.49 3.90
N THR A 80 -19.54 -7.29 3.20
CA THR A 80 -19.04 -8.15 2.12
C THR A 80 -18.80 -9.58 2.63
N PHE A 81 -18.04 -9.75 3.70
CA PHE A 81 -17.80 -11.08 4.28
C PHE A 81 -19.07 -11.74 4.80
N ARG A 82 -20.00 -10.95 5.34
CA ARG A 82 -21.32 -11.47 5.75
C ARG A 82 -22.10 -12.06 4.57
N ILE A 83 -22.05 -11.42 3.41
CA ILE A 83 -22.74 -11.86 2.20
C ILE A 83 -22.09 -13.10 1.60
N PHE A 84 -20.77 -13.12 1.43
CA PHE A 84 -20.07 -14.17 0.69
C PHE A 84 -19.67 -15.36 1.56
N ALA A 85 -19.20 -15.12 2.78
CA ALA A 85 -18.76 -16.17 3.70
C ALA A 85 -19.84 -16.56 4.74
N GLY A 86 -20.80 -15.68 5.00
CA GLY A 86 -21.89 -15.87 5.96
C GLY A 86 -21.67 -15.12 7.28
N ASN A 87 -22.74 -14.94 8.05
CA ASN A 87 -22.73 -14.17 9.30
C ASN A 87 -21.64 -14.60 10.30
N ARG A 88 -21.35 -15.91 10.39
CA ARG A 88 -20.32 -16.47 11.26
C ARG A 88 -18.92 -15.93 10.95
N PHE A 89 -18.66 -15.51 9.72
CA PHE A 89 -17.36 -15.08 9.22
C PHE A 89 -17.27 -13.56 9.03
N ALA A 90 -18.28 -12.80 9.45
CA ALA A 90 -18.26 -11.33 9.38
C ALA A 90 -17.07 -10.71 10.15
N TRP A 91 -16.54 -11.41 11.17
CA TRP A 91 -15.36 -11.00 11.92
C TRP A 91 -14.10 -10.92 11.05
N MET A 92 -13.98 -11.72 9.98
CA MET A 92 -12.86 -11.62 9.02
C MET A 92 -12.88 -10.28 8.29
N GLY A 93 -14.08 -9.78 7.93
CA GLY A 93 -14.24 -8.46 7.36
C GLY A 93 -13.95 -7.33 8.37
N LEU A 94 -14.29 -7.56 9.65
CA LEU A 94 -13.94 -6.64 10.73
C LEU A 94 -12.42 -6.61 10.96
N TRP A 95 -11.75 -7.77 10.93
CA TRP A 95 -10.29 -7.86 10.98
C TRP A 95 -9.64 -7.05 9.85
N THR A 96 -10.09 -7.25 8.59
CA THR A 96 -9.57 -6.51 7.44
C THR A 96 -9.74 -4.99 7.63
N ALA A 97 -10.92 -4.55 8.12
CA ALA A 97 -11.16 -3.14 8.42
C ALA A 97 -10.26 -2.62 9.56
N TRP A 98 -10.11 -3.41 10.62
CA TRP A 98 -9.30 -3.05 11.78
C TRP A 98 -7.83 -2.90 11.41
N ILE A 99 -7.23 -3.91 10.75
CA ILE A 99 -5.82 -3.87 10.34
C ILE A 99 -5.54 -2.67 9.44
N SER A 100 -6.39 -2.44 8.42
CA SER A 100 -6.20 -1.29 7.52
C SER A 100 -6.34 0.05 8.26
N THR A 101 -7.26 0.15 9.23
CA THR A 101 -7.41 1.35 10.06
C THR A 101 -6.21 1.54 11.00
N ALA A 102 -5.69 0.44 11.57
CA ALA A 102 -4.54 0.46 12.47
C ALA A 102 -3.24 0.86 11.75
N ILE A 103 -3.08 0.46 10.48
CA ILE A 103 -2.03 1.01 9.60
C ILE A 103 -2.18 2.54 9.52
N GLY A 104 -3.39 3.06 9.41
CA GLY A 104 -3.65 4.49 9.40
C GLY A 104 -3.17 5.25 10.65
N PHE A 105 -3.01 4.60 11.80
CA PHE A 105 -2.55 5.23 13.03
C PHE A 105 -1.13 5.79 12.87
N TYR A 106 -0.18 4.95 12.48
CA TYR A 106 1.20 5.40 12.25
C TYR A 106 1.37 6.11 10.90
N TYR A 107 0.60 5.72 9.90
CA TYR A 107 0.68 6.32 8.57
C TYR A 107 0.29 7.81 8.55
N ALA A 108 -0.59 8.24 9.47
CA ALA A 108 -0.90 9.65 9.68
C ALA A 108 0.31 10.45 10.15
N VAL A 109 1.19 9.85 10.96
CA VAL A 109 2.46 10.44 11.41
C VAL A 109 3.43 10.56 10.25
N VAL A 110 3.61 9.48 9.49
CA VAL A 110 4.47 9.45 8.28
C VAL A 110 4.01 10.48 7.24
N THR A 111 2.69 10.59 7.02
CA THR A 111 2.11 11.63 6.16
C THR A 111 2.46 13.04 6.68
N GLY A 112 2.43 13.22 8.00
CA GLY A 112 2.87 14.44 8.63
C GLY A 112 4.35 14.76 8.37
N TRP A 113 5.24 13.76 8.41
CA TRP A 113 6.66 13.94 8.07
C TRP A 113 6.85 14.43 6.64
N CYS A 114 6.12 13.83 5.68
CA CYS A 114 6.17 14.27 4.28
C CYS A 114 5.78 15.74 4.13
N ILE A 115 4.72 16.18 4.81
CA ILE A 115 4.25 17.57 4.79
C ILE A 115 5.28 18.51 5.45
N ASN A 116 5.89 18.08 6.58
CA ASN A 116 6.95 18.85 7.22
C ASN A 116 8.16 19.04 6.30
N TYR A 117 8.62 17.97 5.68
CA TYR A 117 9.78 18.06 4.77
C TYR A 117 9.49 18.88 3.52
N PHE A 118 8.27 18.81 2.99
CA PHE A 118 7.86 19.74 1.92
C PHE A 118 7.91 21.20 2.38
N GLN A 119 7.40 21.51 3.58
CA GLN A 119 7.48 22.86 4.13
C GLN A 119 8.93 23.30 4.36
N THR A 120 9.77 22.43 4.91
CA THR A 120 11.19 22.68 5.17
C THR A 120 11.94 22.92 3.87
N ALA A 121 11.66 22.14 2.82
CA ALA A 121 12.23 22.32 1.47
C ALA A 121 11.91 23.71 0.90
N ILE A 122 10.64 24.13 0.90
CA ILE A 122 10.25 25.46 0.36
C ILE A 122 10.97 26.60 1.08
N ARG A 123 11.27 26.42 2.37
CA ARG A 123 11.99 27.43 3.17
C ARG A 123 13.51 27.41 2.96
N GLY A 124 14.02 26.52 2.11
CA GLY A 124 15.45 26.34 1.88
C GLY A 124 16.19 25.64 3.02
N GLY A 125 15.46 24.97 3.92
CA GLY A 125 16.04 24.24 5.05
C GLY A 125 16.55 22.84 4.71
N LEU A 126 16.64 22.48 3.42
CA LEU A 126 17.19 21.22 2.91
C LEU A 126 18.13 21.54 1.74
N GLY A 127 19.17 22.30 1.99
CA GLY A 127 20.20 22.67 1.00
C GLY A 127 21.49 21.89 1.18
N SER A 128 22.45 22.07 0.27
CA SER A 128 23.75 21.37 0.24
C SER A 128 24.65 21.62 1.46
N GLU A 129 24.41 22.68 2.23
CA GLU A 129 25.18 23.00 3.44
C GLU A 129 24.45 22.60 4.73
N VAL A 130 23.30 21.90 4.61
CA VAL A 130 22.46 21.55 5.74
C VAL A 130 22.79 20.12 6.20
N ASP A 131 23.00 19.95 7.50
CA ASP A 131 23.09 18.63 8.12
C ASP A 131 21.72 17.97 8.18
N THR A 132 21.46 17.05 7.27
CA THR A 132 20.18 16.34 7.15
C THR A 132 19.89 15.46 8.36
N VAL A 133 20.92 14.89 9.01
CA VAL A 133 20.80 14.12 10.25
C VAL A 133 20.31 15.01 11.38
N GLN A 134 20.87 16.22 11.50
CA GLN A 134 20.43 17.18 12.52
C GLN A 134 18.98 17.61 12.27
N VAL A 135 18.60 17.94 11.03
CA VAL A 135 17.21 18.31 10.69
C VAL A 135 16.23 17.23 11.05
N TRP A 136 16.57 15.98 10.76
CA TRP A 136 15.76 14.82 11.12
C TRP A 136 15.64 14.63 12.62
N ASN A 137 16.76 14.66 13.33
CA ASN A 137 16.80 14.48 14.78
C ASN A 137 16.06 15.58 15.50
N ASP A 138 16.26 16.84 15.13
CA ASP A 138 15.57 17.99 15.72
C ASP A 138 14.05 17.90 15.53
N PHE A 139 13.62 17.40 14.36
CA PHE A 139 12.20 17.19 14.09
C PHE A 139 11.60 16.06 14.91
N LEU A 140 12.21 14.86 14.90
CA LEU A 140 11.68 13.70 15.61
C LEU A 140 11.70 13.85 17.12
N GLN A 141 12.70 14.55 17.66
CA GLN A 141 12.85 14.80 19.10
C GLN A 141 11.99 15.97 19.59
N ASP A 142 11.25 16.64 18.70
CA ASP A 142 10.24 17.63 19.06
C ASP A 142 8.81 17.07 18.88
N PRO A 143 8.22 16.43 19.90
CA PRO A 143 6.88 15.86 19.79
C PRO A 143 5.81 16.89 19.39
N SER A 144 6.01 18.17 19.72
CA SER A 144 5.04 19.22 19.39
C SER A 144 4.97 19.46 17.89
N GLN A 145 6.09 19.43 17.19
CA GLN A 145 6.13 19.54 15.73
C GLN A 145 5.56 18.28 15.08
N VAL A 146 5.97 17.09 15.50
CA VAL A 146 5.47 15.83 14.92
C VAL A 146 3.95 15.74 15.07
N ILE A 147 3.40 16.03 16.26
CA ILE A 147 1.95 16.03 16.52
C ILE A 147 1.23 17.11 15.71
N PHE A 148 1.84 18.30 15.53
CA PHE A 148 1.29 19.34 14.68
C PHE A 148 1.10 18.86 13.23
N PHE A 149 2.12 18.25 12.62
CA PHE A 149 2.04 17.77 11.26
C PHE A 149 1.16 16.52 11.11
N GLN A 150 1.13 15.63 12.10
CA GLN A 150 0.14 14.55 12.19
C GLN A 150 -1.29 15.11 12.22
N THR A 151 -1.54 16.13 13.04
CA THR A 151 -2.85 16.80 13.10
C THR A 151 -3.23 17.37 11.73
N LEU A 152 -2.29 18.04 11.07
CA LEU A 152 -2.51 18.63 9.75
C LEU A 152 -2.86 17.55 8.71
N SER A 153 -2.14 16.42 8.70
CA SER A 153 -2.42 15.29 7.80
C SER A 153 -3.82 14.73 8.01
N VAL A 154 -4.22 14.53 9.27
CA VAL A 154 -5.56 14.04 9.64
C VAL A 154 -6.66 15.04 9.24
N LEU A 155 -6.46 16.33 9.46
CA LEU A 155 -7.44 17.37 9.09
C LEU A 155 -7.61 17.50 7.58
N ILE A 156 -6.52 17.43 6.79
CA ILE A 156 -6.58 17.43 5.31
C ILE A 156 -7.36 16.20 4.84
N THR A 157 -7.05 15.02 5.38
CA THR A 157 -7.74 13.78 5.06
C THR A 157 -9.23 13.84 5.40
N MET A 158 -9.56 14.34 6.61
CA MET A 158 -10.93 14.54 7.05
C MET A 158 -11.71 15.44 6.09
N ALA A 159 -11.12 16.56 5.67
CA ALA A 159 -11.75 17.50 4.74
C ALA A 159 -12.01 16.85 3.36
N ALA A 160 -11.08 16.01 2.88
CA ALA A 160 -11.19 15.31 1.61
C ALA A 160 -12.35 14.32 1.56
N ILE A 161 -12.59 13.59 2.66
CA ILE A 161 -13.63 12.54 2.71
C ILE A 161 -14.99 13.02 3.21
N TRP A 162 -15.08 14.25 3.74
CA TRP A 162 -16.26 14.76 4.44
C TRP A 162 -17.56 14.65 3.66
N LYS A 163 -17.50 14.88 2.34
CA LYS A 163 -18.68 14.93 1.45
C LYS A 163 -18.92 13.64 0.65
N GLY A 164 -18.20 12.55 0.91
CA GLY A 164 -18.40 11.26 0.27
C GLY A 164 -17.65 11.06 -1.05
N ALA A 165 -18.05 10.05 -1.82
CA ALA A 165 -17.32 9.54 -2.97
C ALA A 165 -16.93 10.62 -3.99
N LYS A 166 -17.83 11.57 -4.31
CA LYS A 166 -17.54 12.66 -5.27
C LYS A 166 -16.45 13.63 -4.79
N ALA A 167 -16.35 13.86 -3.47
CA ALA A 167 -15.28 14.69 -2.92
C ALA A 167 -13.95 13.95 -2.96
N ILE A 168 -13.95 12.68 -2.58
CA ILE A 168 -12.79 11.77 -2.67
C ILE A 168 -12.28 11.73 -4.11
N GLU A 169 -13.18 11.49 -5.09
CA GLU A 169 -12.86 11.50 -6.52
C GLU A 169 -12.15 12.78 -6.93
N LYS A 170 -12.74 13.94 -6.62
CA LYS A 170 -12.17 15.23 -7.02
C LYS A 170 -10.80 15.48 -6.43
N VAL A 171 -10.62 15.15 -5.13
CA VAL A 171 -9.33 15.33 -4.44
C VAL A 171 -8.30 14.35 -5.02
N ASN A 172 -8.63 13.07 -5.15
CA ASN A 172 -7.71 12.08 -5.69
C ASN A 172 -7.30 12.37 -7.14
N VAL A 173 -8.23 12.77 -8.01
CA VAL A 173 -7.89 13.20 -9.38
C VAL A 173 -6.89 14.34 -9.35
N THR A 174 -7.12 15.36 -8.53
CA THR A 174 -6.21 16.51 -8.43
C THR A 174 -4.84 16.11 -7.91
N LEU A 175 -4.78 15.34 -6.81
CA LEU A 175 -3.53 14.90 -6.21
C LEU A 175 -2.75 13.98 -7.14
N MET A 176 -3.42 13.02 -7.79
CA MET A 176 -2.78 12.05 -8.68
C MET A 176 -2.23 12.67 -9.96
N VAL A 177 -2.99 13.56 -10.61
CA VAL A 177 -2.49 14.28 -11.80
C VAL A 177 -1.29 15.15 -11.43
N SER A 178 -1.35 15.84 -10.29
CA SER A 178 -0.22 16.64 -9.80
C SER A 178 0.99 15.76 -9.46
N LEU A 179 0.77 14.62 -8.82
CA LEU A 179 1.81 13.63 -8.51
C LEU A 179 2.52 13.15 -9.78
N PHE A 180 1.77 12.80 -10.84
CA PHE A 180 2.37 12.38 -12.10
C PHE A 180 3.25 13.48 -12.71
N ILE A 181 2.77 14.71 -12.77
CA ILE A 181 3.54 15.84 -13.28
C ILE A 181 4.84 16.03 -12.48
N LEU A 182 4.76 16.00 -11.15
CA LEU A 182 5.92 16.18 -10.26
C LEU A 182 6.93 15.04 -10.42
N LEU A 183 6.47 13.78 -10.48
CA LEU A 183 7.36 12.63 -10.65
C LEU A 183 8.03 12.61 -12.01
N PHE A 184 7.33 12.95 -13.10
CA PHE A 184 7.95 13.04 -14.42
C PHE A 184 8.94 14.19 -14.50
N ALA A 185 8.68 15.33 -13.85
CA ALA A 185 9.64 16.43 -13.78
C ALA A 185 10.88 16.02 -12.96
N ALA A 186 10.70 15.36 -11.81
CA ALA A 186 11.81 14.84 -11.00
C ALA A 186 12.63 13.79 -11.77
N LEU A 187 11.94 12.85 -12.46
CA LEU A 187 12.59 11.85 -13.32
C LEU A 187 13.46 12.51 -14.41
N PHE A 188 12.92 13.52 -15.08
CA PHE A 188 13.66 14.24 -16.12
C PHE A 188 14.91 14.90 -15.55
N LEU A 189 14.81 15.56 -14.39
CA LEU A 189 15.97 16.19 -13.75
C LEU A 189 16.99 15.14 -13.28
N SER A 190 16.55 14.03 -12.67
CA SER A 190 17.45 12.93 -12.28
C SER A 190 18.15 12.28 -13.48
N PHE A 191 17.44 12.16 -14.60
CA PHE A 191 18.04 11.69 -15.86
C PHE A 191 19.13 12.63 -16.36
N VAL A 192 18.93 13.94 -16.26
CA VAL A 192 19.96 14.92 -16.61
C VAL A 192 21.17 14.83 -15.67
N MET A 193 20.94 14.57 -14.37
CA MET A 193 22.03 14.34 -13.40
C MET A 193 22.87 13.12 -13.76
N ASP A 194 22.22 11.98 -13.98
CA ASP A 194 22.86 10.70 -14.32
C ASP A 194 23.57 10.74 -15.70
N LEU A 195 23.13 11.64 -16.61
CA LEU A 195 23.76 11.86 -17.91
C LEU A 195 24.97 12.79 -17.85
N ASP A 196 25.03 13.71 -16.89
CA ASP A 196 26.11 14.73 -16.80
C ASP A 196 27.45 14.08 -16.43
N ASP A 197 27.48 12.98 -15.71
CA ASP A 197 28.69 12.18 -15.45
C ASP A 197 29.09 11.26 -16.63
N GLY A 198 28.21 11.13 -17.64
CA GLY A 198 28.45 10.41 -18.89
C GLY A 198 28.23 8.90 -18.85
N THR A 199 27.74 8.34 -17.74
CA THR A 199 27.70 6.88 -17.52
C THR A 199 26.28 6.28 -17.52
N LEU A 200 25.25 7.00 -17.09
CA LEU A 200 23.91 6.50 -16.86
C LEU A 200 23.86 5.27 -15.91
N ASP A 201 24.73 5.27 -14.91
CA ASP A 201 24.91 4.11 -14.03
C ASP A 201 23.65 3.80 -13.21
N GLY A 202 22.92 4.79 -12.74
CA GLY A 202 21.67 4.62 -12.02
C GLY A 202 20.59 3.98 -12.89
N PHE A 203 20.47 4.42 -14.15
CA PHE A 203 19.57 3.81 -15.11
C PHE A 203 19.97 2.37 -15.43
N VAL A 204 21.26 2.13 -15.71
CA VAL A 204 21.79 0.80 -16.01
C VAL A 204 21.59 -0.15 -14.85
N TYR A 205 21.90 0.29 -13.62
CA TYR A 205 21.71 -0.53 -12.42
C TYR A 205 20.25 -0.96 -12.23
N MET A 206 19.29 -0.04 -12.42
CA MET A 206 17.86 -0.32 -12.27
C MET A 206 17.37 -1.50 -13.12
N PHE A 207 17.99 -1.75 -14.29
CA PHE A 207 17.58 -2.82 -15.21
C PHE A 207 18.61 -3.94 -15.37
N SER A 208 19.78 -3.81 -14.76
CA SER A 208 20.81 -4.85 -14.82
C SER A 208 20.44 -6.04 -13.96
N ILE A 209 20.48 -7.24 -14.57
CA ILE A 209 20.23 -8.50 -13.87
C ILE A 209 21.56 -9.04 -13.32
N GLN A 210 21.61 -9.25 -12.02
CA GLN A 210 22.69 -9.87 -11.28
C GLN A 210 22.22 -11.27 -10.85
N PRO A 211 22.60 -12.35 -11.55
CA PRO A 211 22.02 -13.69 -11.37
C PRO A 211 22.13 -14.25 -9.95
N GLU A 212 23.14 -13.83 -9.19
CA GLU A 212 23.35 -14.23 -7.80
C GLU A 212 22.17 -13.87 -6.90
N TYR A 213 21.53 -12.72 -7.11
CA TYR A 213 20.34 -12.31 -6.35
C TYR A 213 19.11 -13.16 -6.68
N LEU A 214 18.99 -13.64 -7.93
CA LEU A 214 17.88 -14.52 -8.32
C LEU A 214 17.94 -15.90 -7.65
N THR A 215 19.10 -16.30 -7.15
CA THR A 215 19.28 -17.55 -6.41
C THR A 215 19.01 -17.41 -4.90
N GLN A 216 18.85 -16.18 -4.41
CA GLN A 216 18.58 -15.88 -3.01
C GLN A 216 17.07 -15.90 -2.73
N PRO A 217 16.59 -16.73 -1.78
CA PRO A 217 15.16 -16.75 -1.41
C PRO A 217 14.62 -15.40 -0.96
N GLU A 218 15.46 -14.60 -0.30
CA GLU A 218 15.12 -13.28 0.21
C GLU A 218 14.67 -12.33 -0.89
N THR A 219 15.32 -12.31 -2.05
CA THR A 219 14.92 -11.50 -3.21
C THR A 219 13.49 -11.83 -3.68
N TRP A 220 13.10 -13.10 -3.64
CA TRP A 220 11.75 -13.54 -4.00
C TRP A 220 10.71 -13.16 -2.95
N ILE A 221 11.06 -13.28 -1.68
CA ILE A 221 10.19 -12.89 -0.56
C ILE A 221 9.96 -11.38 -0.57
N ASN A 222 11.03 -10.61 -0.77
CA ASN A 222 10.98 -9.16 -0.89
C ASN A 222 10.14 -8.73 -2.12
N GLY A 223 10.28 -9.44 -3.25
CA GLY A 223 9.47 -9.21 -4.45
C GLY A 223 7.97 -9.46 -4.21
N LEU A 224 7.63 -10.58 -3.55
CA LEU A 224 6.24 -10.89 -3.17
C LEU A 224 5.68 -9.85 -2.19
N SER A 225 6.40 -9.57 -1.13
CA SER A 225 6.01 -8.59 -0.11
C SER A 225 5.81 -7.21 -0.73
N GLN A 226 6.76 -6.72 -1.55
CA GLN A 226 6.64 -5.42 -2.20
C GLN A 226 5.45 -5.36 -3.17
N SER A 227 5.18 -6.43 -3.94
CA SER A 227 4.04 -6.49 -4.84
C SER A 227 2.71 -6.40 -4.07
N ALA A 228 2.57 -7.17 -2.99
CA ALA A 228 1.37 -7.19 -2.16
C ALA A 228 1.10 -5.82 -1.52
N TRP A 229 2.11 -5.26 -0.86
CA TRP A 229 2.02 -3.97 -0.18
C TRP A 229 1.75 -2.83 -1.16
N SER A 230 2.53 -2.74 -2.23
CA SER A 230 2.45 -1.65 -3.20
C SER A 230 1.09 -1.55 -3.87
N CYS A 231 0.47 -2.68 -4.23
CA CYS A 231 -0.87 -2.71 -4.82
C CYS A 231 -2.00 -2.62 -3.79
N SER A 232 -1.71 -2.53 -2.49
CA SER A 232 -2.71 -2.61 -1.41
C SER A 232 -3.57 -3.89 -1.48
N ALA A 233 -3.02 -4.98 -2.04
CA ALA A 233 -3.72 -6.24 -2.24
C ALA A 233 -3.91 -6.98 -0.90
N GLY A 234 -5.15 -7.21 -0.52
CA GLY A 234 -5.52 -7.78 0.77
C GLY A 234 -5.94 -6.74 1.82
N MET A 235 -5.82 -5.45 1.53
CA MET A 235 -6.20 -4.39 2.48
C MET A 235 -7.71 -4.14 2.56
N GLY A 236 -8.50 -4.61 1.58
CA GLY A 236 -9.93 -4.31 1.50
C GLY A 236 -10.24 -2.89 0.97
N MET A 237 -9.22 -2.17 0.51
CA MET A 237 -9.41 -0.84 -0.09
C MET A 237 -10.13 -0.94 -1.43
N ALA A 238 -9.78 -1.92 -2.26
CA ALA A 238 -10.46 -2.17 -3.53
C ALA A 238 -11.90 -2.62 -3.31
N ILE A 239 -12.20 -3.40 -2.25
CA ILE A 239 -13.59 -3.69 -1.83
C ILE A 239 -14.32 -2.37 -1.56
N THR A 240 -13.74 -1.48 -0.77
CA THR A 240 -14.37 -0.21 -0.37
C THR A 240 -14.65 0.70 -1.55
N TYR A 241 -13.70 0.87 -2.46
CA TYR A 241 -13.91 1.74 -3.64
C TYR A 241 -14.82 1.12 -4.68
N SER A 242 -14.84 -0.20 -4.82
CA SER A 242 -15.75 -0.88 -5.74
C SER A 242 -17.21 -0.82 -5.29
N VAL A 243 -17.49 -0.47 -4.03
CA VAL A 243 -18.87 -0.13 -3.60
C VAL A 243 -19.41 1.07 -4.40
N TYR A 244 -18.53 2.01 -4.76
CA TYR A 244 -18.88 3.23 -5.51
C TYR A 244 -18.78 3.07 -7.03
N MET A 245 -18.40 1.87 -7.53
CA MET A 245 -18.38 1.54 -8.96
C MET A 245 -19.77 1.56 -9.55
N ARG A 246 -19.91 2.00 -10.79
CA ARG A 246 -21.11 1.81 -11.57
C ARG A 246 -21.29 0.33 -11.90
N LYS A 247 -22.53 -0.10 -12.11
CA LYS A 247 -22.84 -1.51 -12.37
C LYS A 247 -22.27 -2.03 -13.68
N ASP A 248 -22.13 -1.14 -14.67
CA ASP A 248 -21.60 -1.41 -16.01
C ASP A 248 -20.06 -1.35 -16.13
N GLU A 249 -19.34 -1.03 -15.04
CA GLU A 249 -17.88 -0.97 -15.05
C GLU A 249 -17.25 -2.37 -15.06
N ASP A 250 -16.23 -2.54 -15.89
CA ASP A 250 -15.46 -3.78 -16.01
C ASP A 250 -14.56 -4.01 -14.77
N THR A 251 -14.76 -5.12 -14.08
CA THR A 251 -14.03 -5.48 -12.87
C THR A 251 -12.55 -5.77 -13.15
N THR A 252 -12.28 -6.60 -14.17
CA THR A 252 -10.92 -7.04 -14.53
C THR A 252 -10.08 -5.88 -15.02
N LEU A 253 -10.64 -5.08 -15.92
CA LEU A 253 -9.92 -3.96 -16.52
C LEU A 253 -9.57 -2.89 -15.48
N ASN A 254 -10.49 -2.58 -14.55
CA ASN A 254 -10.20 -1.61 -13.49
C ASN A 254 -9.13 -2.13 -12.52
N ALA A 255 -9.19 -3.42 -12.14
CA ALA A 255 -8.18 -4.04 -11.28
C ALA A 255 -6.79 -4.07 -11.95
N ALA A 256 -6.72 -4.51 -13.21
CA ALA A 256 -5.47 -4.53 -13.97
C ALA A 256 -4.90 -3.11 -14.14
N THR A 257 -5.75 -2.13 -14.49
CA THR A 257 -5.34 -0.72 -14.63
C THR A 257 -4.76 -0.17 -13.32
N MET A 258 -5.41 -0.43 -12.19
CA MET A 258 -4.93 -0.02 -10.88
C MET A 258 -3.52 -0.60 -10.59
N CYS A 259 -3.35 -1.91 -10.74
CA CYS A 259 -2.08 -2.59 -10.44
C CYS A 259 -0.95 -2.18 -11.39
N LEU A 260 -1.23 -2.10 -12.71
CA LEU A 260 -0.23 -1.72 -13.70
C LEU A 260 0.20 -0.25 -13.55
N ALA A 261 -0.74 0.66 -13.32
CA ALA A 261 -0.44 2.06 -13.06
C ALA A 261 0.39 2.23 -11.78
N ASN A 262 0.03 1.51 -10.71
CA ASN A 262 0.78 1.49 -9.47
C ASN A 262 2.25 1.07 -9.70
N ASN A 263 2.46 -0.03 -10.43
CA ASN A 263 3.81 -0.52 -10.72
C ASN A 263 4.59 0.42 -11.64
N SER A 264 3.91 1.07 -12.60
CA SER A 264 4.55 2.08 -13.46
C SER A 264 5.09 3.26 -12.65
N ILE A 265 4.33 3.73 -11.66
CA ILE A 265 4.78 4.79 -10.75
C ILE A 265 5.94 4.34 -9.88
N SER A 266 5.93 3.08 -9.39
CA SER A 266 7.09 2.53 -8.67
C SER A 266 8.36 2.55 -9.51
N ILE A 267 8.28 2.16 -10.79
CA ILE A 267 9.42 2.21 -11.71
C ILE A 267 9.91 3.65 -11.93
N ILE A 268 8.98 4.59 -12.16
CA ILE A 268 9.32 6.01 -12.35
C ILE A 268 10.01 6.57 -11.10
N ALA A 269 9.47 6.31 -9.92
CA ALA A 269 10.05 6.74 -8.66
C ALA A 269 11.41 6.06 -8.39
N GLY A 270 11.52 4.75 -8.67
CA GLY A 270 12.76 4.00 -8.57
C GLY A 270 13.86 4.56 -9.45
N LEU A 271 13.54 4.83 -10.73
CA LEU A 271 14.47 5.47 -11.65
C LEU A 271 14.91 6.86 -11.16
N THR A 272 13.95 7.68 -10.71
CA THR A 272 14.26 9.01 -10.17
C THR A 272 15.27 8.94 -9.04
N VAL A 273 15.08 8.02 -8.10
CA VAL A 273 15.97 7.86 -6.95
C VAL A 273 17.31 7.24 -7.35
N MET A 274 17.31 6.15 -8.15
CA MET A 274 18.55 5.48 -8.55
C MET A 274 19.46 6.43 -9.35
N MET A 275 18.93 7.09 -10.38
CA MET A 275 19.73 8.00 -11.19
C MET A 275 20.29 9.16 -10.37
N ALA A 276 19.49 9.74 -9.46
CA ALA A 276 19.96 10.83 -8.61
C ALA A 276 21.06 10.38 -7.62
N VAL A 277 20.86 9.21 -6.98
CA VAL A 277 21.83 8.70 -5.98
C VAL A 277 23.14 8.28 -6.65
N PHE A 278 23.08 7.59 -7.78
CA PHE A 278 24.28 7.13 -8.49
C PHE A 278 25.11 8.27 -9.06
N SER A 279 24.49 9.40 -9.41
CA SER A 279 25.22 10.58 -9.92
C SER A 279 25.96 11.37 -8.84
N VAL A 280 25.65 11.19 -7.56
CA VAL A 280 26.16 12.07 -6.50
C VAL A 280 26.91 11.31 -5.41
N SER A 281 26.49 10.06 -5.11
CA SER A 281 27.02 9.31 -3.97
C SER A 281 28.27 8.51 -4.33
N ASP A 282 29.30 8.55 -3.49
CA ASP A 282 30.48 7.69 -3.58
C ASP A 282 30.15 6.20 -3.26
N ASP A 283 29.11 5.96 -2.46
CA ASP A 283 28.56 4.63 -2.15
C ASP A 283 27.05 4.61 -2.41
N PRO A 284 26.62 4.55 -3.69
CA PRO A 284 25.21 4.61 -4.03
C PRO A 284 24.39 3.43 -3.49
N LEU A 285 24.99 2.24 -3.39
CA LEU A 285 24.28 1.07 -2.87
C LEU A 285 24.09 1.15 -1.36
N GLY A 286 25.08 1.57 -0.61
CA GLY A 286 24.93 1.87 0.82
C GLY A 286 23.90 2.95 1.09
N ALA A 287 23.89 3.99 0.26
CA ALA A 287 22.94 5.09 0.36
C ALA A 287 21.48 4.67 0.11
N VAL A 288 21.22 3.72 -0.81
CA VAL A 288 19.85 3.27 -1.16
C VAL A 288 19.39 2.08 -0.33
N SER A 289 20.28 1.13 0.02
CA SER A 289 19.92 -0.12 0.69
C SER A 289 19.78 -0.02 2.21
N GLY A 290 20.26 1.05 2.82
CA GLY A 290 20.24 1.26 4.27
C GLY A 290 18.84 1.10 4.89
N GLY A 291 18.77 0.44 6.05
CA GLY A 291 17.61 -0.29 6.55
C GLY A 291 16.39 0.49 7.04
N SER A 292 16.43 1.81 7.28
CA SER A 292 15.31 2.52 7.92
C SER A 292 14.56 3.47 6.98
N SER A 293 13.30 3.79 7.36
CA SER A 293 12.49 4.83 6.69
C SER A 293 13.16 6.21 6.72
N ALA A 294 14.06 6.43 7.68
CA ALA A 294 14.86 7.64 7.82
C ALA A 294 15.69 7.97 6.57
N ILE A 295 16.14 6.96 5.81
CA ILE A 295 16.99 7.18 4.62
C ILE A 295 16.34 8.09 3.60
N THR A 296 15.06 7.97 3.36
CA THR A 296 14.36 8.86 2.43
C THR A 296 14.40 10.32 2.90
N PHE A 297 14.37 10.54 4.20
CA PHE A 297 14.39 11.88 4.78
C PHE A 297 15.80 12.40 5.05
N LEU A 298 16.82 11.55 5.05
CA LEU A 298 18.21 11.89 5.23
C LEU A 298 18.96 11.99 3.89
N VAL A 299 18.98 10.88 3.13
CA VAL A 299 19.82 10.76 1.94
C VAL A 299 19.26 11.54 0.76
N LEU A 300 17.95 11.44 0.47
CA LEU A 300 17.40 12.09 -0.71
C LEU A 300 17.43 13.63 -0.67
N PRO A 301 17.21 14.32 0.46
CA PRO A 301 17.45 15.75 0.52
C PRO A 301 18.88 16.14 0.17
N GLU A 302 19.86 15.40 0.70
CA GLU A 302 21.28 15.63 0.44
C GLU A 302 21.63 15.42 -1.04
N VAL A 303 21.18 14.32 -1.62
CA VAL A 303 21.38 14.00 -3.04
C VAL A 303 20.79 15.08 -3.96
N PHE A 304 19.53 15.45 -3.73
CA PHE A 304 18.88 16.47 -4.56
C PHE A 304 19.45 17.88 -4.35
N ALA A 305 20.01 18.15 -3.18
CA ALA A 305 20.68 19.40 -2.90
C ALA A 305 22.03 19.55 -3.64
N GLN A 306 22.55 18.46 -4.21
CA GLN A 306 23.77 18.46 -5.04
C GLN A 306 23.46 18.43 -6.55
N ALA A 307 22.17 18.48 -6.95
CA ALA A 307 21.78 18.47 -8.33
C ALA A 307 22.48 19.58 -9.16
N PRO A 308 22.95 19.29 -10.39
CA PRO A 308 23.53 20.28 -11.28
C PRO A 308 22.48 21.31 -11.70
N GLY A 309 22.92 22.54 -11.99
CA GLY A 309 22.04 23.64 -12.39
C GLY A 309 21.85 24.73 -11.32
N GLY A 310 22.53 24.56 -10.17
CA GLY A 310 22.62 25.56 -9.11
C GLY A 310 21.43 25.59 -8.14
N PRO A 311 21.41 26.53 -7.19
CA PRO A 311 20.53 26.53 -6.04
C PRO A 311 19.04 26.49 -6.37
N VAL A 312 18.63 27.05 -7.50
CA VAL A 312 17.21 27.05 -7.91
C VAL A 312 16.76 25.64 -8.34
N VAL A 313 17.59 24.94 -9.12
CA VAL A 313 17.28 23.55 -9.54
C VAL A 313 17.28 22.63 -8.33
N GLN A 314 18.23 22.75 -7.44
CA GLN A 314 18.32 22.00 -6.18
C GLN A 314 17.07 22.19 -5.31
N LEU A 315 16.68 23.44 -5.08
CA LEU A 315 15.45 23.76 -4.34
C LEU A 315 14.20 23.17 -5.01
N LEU A 316 14.11 23.25 -6.33
CA LEU A 316 12.99 22.71 -7.09
C LEU A 316 12.93 21.17 -6.96
N MET A 317 14.05 20.46 -7.09
CA MET A 317 14.09 19.00 -6.97
C MET A 317 13.63 18.53 -5.61
N VAL A 318 14.22 19.05 -4.52
CA VAL A 318 13.84 18.69 -3.15
C VAL A 318 12.37 19.00 -2.90
N THR A 319 11.91 20.18 -3.31
CA THR A 319 10.52 20.62 -3.11
C THR A 319 9.53 19.76 -3.89
N MET A 320 9.80 19.47 -5.16
CA MET A 320 8.94 18.65 -6.01
C MET A 320 8.85 17.22 -5.48
N PHE A 321 9.96 16.65 -5.02
CA PHE A 321 10.01 15.30 -4.48
C PHE A 321 9.15 15.18 -3.23
N PHE A 322 9.33 16.05 -2.23
CA PHE A 322 8.54 15.98 -0.99
C PHE A 322 7.09 16.40 -1.18
N LEU A 323 6.78 17.25 -2.16
CA LEU A 323 5.39 17.52 -2.53
C LEU A 323 4.73 16.27 -3.15
N ALA A 324 5.43 15.59 -4.07
CA ALA A 324 4.96 14.34 -4.67
C ALA A 324 4.74 13.25 -3.59
N LEU A 325 5.71 13.10 -2.68
CA LEU A 325 5.61 12.16 -1.57
C LEU A 325 4.43 12.49 -0.64
N SER A 326 4.19 13.78 -0.37
CA SER A 326 3.03 14.23 0.43
C SER A 326 1.70 13.90 -0.26
N PHE A 327 1.61 14.06 -1.59
CA PHE A 327 0.40 13.72 -2.33
C PHE A 327 0.14 12.22 -2.35
N ALA A 328 1.18 11.39 -2.55
CA ALA A 328 1.08 9.94 -2.45
C ALA A 328 0.65 9.48 -1.05
N ALA A 329 1.21 10.08 0.00
CA ALA A 329 0.83 9.79 1.37
C ALA A 329 -0.65 10.15 1.66
N LEU A 330 -1.09 11.33 1.23
CA LEU A 330 -2.46 11.80 1.45
C LEU A 330 -3.50 10.96 0.71
N THR A 331 -3.24 10.53 -0.53
CA THR A 331 -4.19 9.68 -1.28
C THR A 331 -4.41 8.32 -0.63
N SER A 332 -3.34 7.70 -0.14
CA SER A 332 -3.42 6.44 0.62
C SER A 332 -4.10 6.65 1.97
N MET A 333 -3.84 7.75 2.66
CA MET A 333 -4.49 8.09 3.92
C MET A 333 -6.01 8.29 3.75
N ILE A 334 -6.44 8.98 2.68
CA ILE A 334 -7.85 9.14 2.30
C ILE A 334 -8.52 7.76 2.15
N SER A 335 -7.88 6.82 1.48
CA SER A 335 -8.39 5.48 1.21
C SER A 335 -8.52 4.65 2.48
N THR A 336 -7.52 4.71 3.34
CA THR A 336 -7.48 4.02 4.63
C THR A 336 -8.62 4.48 5.55
N VAL A 337 -8.83 5.80 5.64
CA VAL A 337 -9.91 6.37 6.47
C VAL A 337 -11.28 6.05 5.88
N GLU A 338 -11.45 6.14 4.55
CA GLU A 338 -12.71 5.84 3.87
C GLU A 338 -13.15 4.39 4.09
N LEU A 339 -12.21 3.45 4.12
CA LEU A 339 -12.50 2.04 4.40
C LEU A 339 -13.19 1.87 5.77
N CYS A 340 -12.69 2.51 6.81
CA CYS A 340 -13.29 2.46 8.14
C CYS A 340 -14.66 3.16 8.16
N VAL A 341 -14.72 4.37 7.59
CA VAL A 341 -15.94 5.19 7.50
C VAL A 341 -17.04 4.43 6.77
N ARG A 342 -16.74 3.74 5.66
CA ARG A 342 -17.72 2.98 4.90
C ARG A 342 -18.36 1.88 5.74
N ASN A 343 -17.58 1.14 6.53
CA ASN A 343 -18.13 0.13 7.42
C ASN A 343 -19.07 0.72 8.48
N PHE A 344 -18.78 1.89 9.04
CA PHE A 344 -19.67 2.59 9.97
C PHE A 344 -20.97 3.05 9.29
N VAL A 345 -20.87 3.60 8.08
CA VAL A 345 -22.04 4.05 7.29
C VAL A 345 -22.97 2.87 6.97
N ASP A 346 -22.42 1.72 6.61
CA ASP A 346 -23.19 0.49 6.33
C ASP A 346 -23.92 -0.04 7.57
N HIS A 347 -23.46 0.31 8.77
CA HIS A 347 -24.15 0.02 10.03
C HIS A 347 -25.12 1.12 10.47
N GLY A 348 -25.41 2.11 9.60
CA GLY A 348 -26.40 3.14 9.84
C GLY A 348 -25.89 4.36 10.60
N ILE A 349 -24.56 4.48 10.79
CA ILE A 349 -23.97 5.68 11.38
C ILE A 349 -23.89 6.79 10.32
N GLU A 350 -24.37 7.98 10.67
CA GLU A 350 -24.28 9.14 9.79
C GLU A 350 -22.82 9.41 9.38
N ARG A 351 -22.58 9.62 8.07
CA ARG A 351 -21.24 9.80 7.50
C ARG A 351 -20.37 10.80 8.27
N LYS A 352 -20.91 11.96 8.62
CA LYS A 352 -20.15 13.00 9.34
C LYS A 352 -19.65 12.52 10.71
N LYS A 353 -20.48 11.75 11.42
CA LYS A 353 -20.09 11.13 12.68
C LYS A 353 -19.05 10.03 12.48
N ALA A 354 -19.25 9.18 11.46
CA ALA A 354 -18.29 8.14 11.11
C ALA A 354 -16.92 8.72 10.77
N VAL A 355 -16.87 9.78 9.96
CA VAL A 355 -15.63 10.50 9.63
C VAL A 355 -14.98 11.07 10.91
N GLY A 356 -15.77 11.76 11.77
CA GLY A 356 -15.25 12.32 13.00
C GLY A 356 -14.68 11.27 13.96
N PHE A 357 -15.37 10.16 14.17
CA PHE A 357 -14.88 9.07 15.04
C PHE A 357 -13.63 8.40 14.48
N THR A 358 -13.61 8.11 13.18
CA THR A 358 -12.46 7.46 12.56
C THR A 358 -11.22 8.34 12.58
N THR A 359 -11.35 9.63 12.20
CA THR A 359 -10.20 10.54 12.18
C THR A 359 -9.70 10.85 13.59
N LEU A 360 -10.61 10.97 14.59
CA LEU A 360 -10.23 11.12 15.98
C LEU A 360 -9.48 9.88 16.51
N ALA A 361 -9.97 8.68 16.18
CA ALA A 361 -9.29 7.43 16.56
C ALA A 361 -7.89 7.34 15.94
N ILE A 362 -7.77 7.63 14.63
CA ILE A 362 -6.47 7.65 13.94
C ILE A 362 -5.51 8.65 14.58
N PHE A 363 -5.99 9.84 14.92
CA PHE A 363 -5.17 10.83 15.63
C PHE A 363 -4.70 10.30 16.98
N LEU A 364 -5.64 9.85 17.83
CA LEU A 364 -5.32 9.43 19.20
C LEU A 364 -4.43 8.18 19.26
N PHE A 365 -4.73 7.15 18.45
CA PHE A 365 -3.92 5.94 18.40
C PHE A 365 -2.62 6.10 17.60
N GLY A 366 -2.48 7.18 16.84
CA GLY A 366 -1.23 7.59 16.21
C GLY A 366 -0.29 8.38 17.12
N LEU A 367 -0.79 9.01 18.21
CA LEU A 367 0.04 9.79 19.15
C LEU A 367 1.24 9.01 19.70
N PRO A 368 1.13 7.73 20.08
CA PRO A 368 2.29 6.96 20.51
C PRO A 368 3.39 6.91 19.44
N SER A 369 3.04 6.73 18.16
CA SER A 369 4.02 6.74 17.05
C SER A 369 4.63 8.12 16.80
N ALA A 370 3.96 9.19 17.21
CA ALA A 370 4.45 10.56 17.07
C ALA A 370 5.37 11.02 18.19
N ALA A 371 5.27 10.41 19.39
CA ALA A 371 5.87 10.98 20.58
C ALA A 371 6.55 9.97 21.53
N LEU A 372 6.33 8.66 21.33
CA LEU A 372 6.87 7.66 22.25
C LEU A 372 8.02 6.85 21.59
N TRP A 373 8.98 6.49 22.40
CA TRP A 373 10.13 5.66 22.01
C TRP A 373 10.89 6.19 20.80
N ILE A 374 11.18 7.48 20.80
CA ILE A 374 12.13 8.06 19.87
C ILE A 374 13.52 7.77 20.43
N LEU A 375 14.22 6.85 19.82
CA LEU A 375 15.56 6.43 20.20
C LEU A 375 16.59 7.05 19.26
N VAL A 376 17.84 7.12 19.69
CA VAL A 376 18.96 7.54 18.84
C VAL A 376 19.92 6.36 18.75
N ASP A 377 20.21 5.96 17.54
CA ASP A 377 21.21 4.91 17.29
C ASP A 377 22.59 5.41 17.75
N PRO A 378 23.26 4.69 18.67
CA PRO A 378 24.53 5.14 19.21
C PRO A 378 25.68 5.11 18.20
N ASP A 379 25.59 4.31 17.15
CA ASP A 379 26.63 4.16 16.13
C ASP A 379 26.53 5.22 15.03
N THR A 380 25.29 5.55 14.62
CA THR A 380 25.02 6.49 13.53
C THR A 380 24.59 7.88 14.01
N GLY A 381 24.17 8.02 15.25
CA GLY A 381 23.60 9.25 15.80
C GLY A 381 22.21 9.62 15.23
N VAL A 382 21.58 8.73 14.48
CA VAL A 382 20.30 8.97 13.83
C VAL A 382 19.14 8.60 14.75
N ALA A 383 18.18 9.50 14.92
CA ALA A 383 16.96 9.22 15.65
C ALA A 383 16.03 8.32 14.84
N PHE A 384 15.37 7.37 15.52
CA PHE A 384 14.37 6.50 14.91
C PHE A 384 13.15 6.29 15.82
N PRO A 385 11.93 6.21 15.23
CA PRO A 385 10.68 6.11 15.97
C PRO A 385 10.33 4.65 16.22
N GLN A 386 10.91 4.03 17.23
CA GLN A 386 10.76 2.60 17.51
C GLN A 386 9.30 2.16 17.66
N PHE A 387 8.45 2.95 18.32
CA PHE A 387 7.03 2.59 18.44
C PHE A 387 6.31 2.52 17.09
N LEU A 388 6.67 3.40 16.17
CA LEU A 388 6.12 3.40 14.81
C LEU A 388 6.55 2.14 14.05
N GLU A 389 7.83 1.76 14.16
CA GLU A 389 8.36 0.56 13.52
C GLU A 389 7.69 -0.72 14.05
N VAL A 390 7.45 -0.79 15.37
CA VAL A 390 6.66 -1.86 15.98
C VAL A 390 5.25 -1.93 15.39
N GLN A 391 4.57 -0.78 15.24
CA GLN A 391 3.24 -0.76 14.63
C GLN A 391 3.28 -1.24 13.17
N ASP A 392 4.25 -0.78 12.38
CA ASP A 392 4.40 -1.19 10.98
C ASP A 392 4.56 -2.72 10.85
N HIS A 393 5.43 -3.31 11.67
CA HIS A 393 5.62 -4.76 11.75
C HIS A 393 4.33 -5.50 12.10
N ILE A 394 3.70 -5.14 13.22
CA ILE A 394 2.54 -5.86 13.76
C ILE A 394 1.36 -5.84 12.78
N TRP A 395 1.03 -4.67 12.25
CA TRP A 395 -0.07 -4.52 11.31
C TRP A 395 0.26 -5.09 9.94
N GLY A 396 1.55 -5.12 9.57
CA GLY A 396 2.05 -5.79 8.37
C GLY A 396 1.74 -7.28 8.36
N TYR A 397 2.00 -7.98 9.46
CA TYR A 397 1.60 -9.40 9.60
C TYR A 397 0.08 -9.58 9.56
N GLY A 398 -0.66 -8.70 10.23
CA GLY A 398 -2.12 -8.73 10.21
C GLY A 398 -2.71 -8.58 8.81
N LEU A 399 -2.05 -7.80 7.95
CA LEU A 399 -2.45 -7.60 6.56
C LEU A 399 -2.40 -8.88 5.72
N MET A 400 -1.40 -9.73 5.94
CA MET A 400 -1.30 -11.01 5.23
C MET A 400 -2.51 -11.89 5.49
N PHE A 401 -2.97 -11.96 6.74
CA PHE A 401 -4.20 -12.68 7.09
C PHE A 401 -5.44 -12.04 6.46
N SER A 402 -5.48 -10.72 6.28
CA SER A 402 -6.57 -10.06 5.56
C SER A 402 -6.68 -10.56 4.12
N GLY A 403 -5.56 -10.71 3.41
CA GLY A 403 -5.52 -11.31 2.07
C GLY A 403 -6.04 -12.75 2.05
N LEU A 404 -5.62 -13.57 3.03
CA LEU A 404 -6.13 -14.93 3.18
C LEU A 404 -7.65 -14.97 3.41
N PHE A 405 -8.18 -14.06 4.23
CA PHE A 405 -9.61 -13.99 4.49
C PHE A 405 -10.41 -13.59 3.24
N ILE A 406 -9.88 -12.68 2.43
CA ILE A 406 -10.49 -12.33 1.15
C ILE A 406 -10.54 -13.57 0.23
N ALA A 407 -9.45 -14.30 0.08
CA ALA A 407 -9.42 -15.55 -0.68
C ALA A 407 -10.40 -16.58 -0.08
N TYR A 408 -10.46 -16.70 1.24
CA TYR A 408 -11.41 -17.60 1.91
C TYR A 408 -12.87 -17.28 1.56
N SER A 409 -13.25 -16.02 1.41
CA SER A 409 -14.62 -15.66 1.03
C SER A 409 -15.00 -16.22 -0.35
N ILE A 410 -14.04 -16.28 -1.29
CA ILE A 410 -14.20 -16.88 -2.61
C ILE A 410 -14.33 -18.40 -2.49
N TRP A 411 -13.44 -19.04 -1.72
CA TRP A 411 -13.47 -20.48 -1.49
C TRP A 411 -14.78 -20.92 -0.83
N LYS A 412 -15.26 -20.13 0.13
CA LYS A 412 -16.53 -20.40 0.80
C LYS A 412 -17.71 -20.25 -0.13
N TYR A 413 -17.71 -19.22 -0.99
CA TYR A 413 -18.73 -19.07 -2.03
C TYR A 413 -18.70 -20.27 -2.98
N GLY A 414 -17.55 -20.63 -3.52
CA GLY A 414 -17.35 -21.76 -4.42
C GLY A 414 -17.79 -23.08 -3.78
N TRP A 415 -17.48 -23.29 -2.49
CA TRP A 415 -17.93 -24.46 -1.76
C TRP A 415 -19.45 -24.56 -1.68
N ASN A 416 -20.12 -23.45 -1.40
CA ASN A 416 -21.57 -23.43 -1.32
C ASN A 416 -22.21 -23.72 -2.69
N ARG A 417 -21.66 -23.14 -3.78
CA ARG A 417 -22.13 -23.41 -5.15
C ARG A 417 -21.90 -24.86 -5.56
N TYR A 418 -20.75 -25.44 -5.23
CA TYR A 418 -20.44 -26.84 -5.49
C TYR A 418 -21.43 -27.78 -4.78
N ARG A 419 -21.81 -27.50 -3.54
CA ARG A 419 -22.80 -28.29 -2.82
C ARG A 419 -24.18 -28.24 -3.47
N VAL A 420 -24.62 -27.07 -3.88
CA VAL A 420 -25.88 -26.91 -4.63
C VAL A 420 -25.84 -27.73 -5.92
N TRP A 421 -24.71 -27.65 -6.66
CA TRP A 421 -24.52 -28.43 -7.89
C TRP A 421 -24.55 -29.94 -7.63
N GLN A 422 -23.92 -30.41 -6.54
CA GLN A 422 -23.98 -31.83 -6.12
C GLN A 422 -25.43 -32.27 -5.86
N ASP A 423 -26.17 -31.48 -5.12
CA ASP A 423 -27.57 -31.79 -4.78
C ASP A 423 -28.45 -31.82 -6.03
N GLU A 424 -28.26 -30.90 -6.99
CA GLU A 424 -28.99 -30.84 -8.25
C GLU A 424 -28.69 -32.03 -9.19
N ASN A 425 -27.50 -32.61 -9.09
CA ASN A 425 -27.04 -33.70 -9.98
C ASN A 425 -27.01 -35.08 -9.28
N ASP A 426 -27.52 -35.19 -8.03
CA ASP A 426 -27.51 -36.42 -7.23
C ASP A 426 -26.12 -37.05 -7.07
N ILE A 427 -25.06 -36.18 -6.98
CA ILE A 427 -23.67 -36.61 -6.86
C ILE A 427 -23.27 -36.68 -5.38
N THR A 428 -22.79 -37.85 -4.97
CA THR A 428 -22.24 -38.06 -3.64
C THR A 428 -20.71 -38.18 -3.69
N GLY A 429 -20.03 -37.59 -2.72
CA GLY A 429 -18.55 -37.59 -2.66
C GLY A 429 -17.90 -36.31 -3.19
N PHE A 430 -16.65 -36.10 -2.81
CA PHE A 430 -15.87 -34.91 -3.22
C PHE A 430 -15.00 -35.21 -4.42
N SER A 431 -15.11 -34.40 -5.47
CA SER A 431 -14.21 -34.36 -6.59
C SER A 431 -13.58 -32.97 -6.69
N PHE A 432 -12.26 -32.89 -6.61
CA PHE A 432 -11.54 -31.62 -6.71
C PHE A 432 -11.72 -30.93 -8.06
N ARG A 433 -11.77 -31.71 -9.14
CA ARG A 433 -12.02 -31.19 -10.49
C ARG A 433 -13.41 -30.55 -10.58
N ASP A 434 -14.44 -31.28 -10.11
CA ASP A 434 -15.82 -30.79 -10.17
C ASP A 434 -16.01 -29.57 -9.25
N TYR A 435 -15.28 -29.53 -8.15
CA TYR A 435 -15.23 -28.37 -7.26
C TYR A 435 -14.60 -27.15 -7.95
N LEU A 436 -13.51 -27.33 -8.70
CA LEU A 436 -12.93 -26.25 -9.52
C LEU A 436 -13.89 -25.79 -10.62
N ASP A 437 -14.48 -26.72 -11.35
CA ASP A 437 -15.34 -26.42 -12.50
C ASP A 437 -16.71 -25.86 -12.11
N ASN A 438 -17.33 -26.34 -11.02
CA ASN A 438 -18.70 -25.99 -10.62
C ASN A 438 -18.78 -25.18 -9.32
N GLY A 439 -17.68 -25.00 -8.63
CA GLY A 439 -17.58 -24.16 -7.42
C GLY A 439 -16.84 -22.87 -7.69
N VAL A 440 -15.54 -22.97 -7.94
CA VAL A 440 -14.67 -21.79 -8.04
C VAL A 440 -14.88 -21.01 -9.31
N SER A 441 -14.99 -21.70 -10.44
CA SER A 441 -15.32 -21.06 -11.71
C SER A 441 -16.63 -20.28 -11.61
N SER A 442 -17.57 -20.74 -10.75
CA SER A 442 -18.83 -20.02 -10.53
C SER A 442 -18.61 -18.59 -9.99
N PHE A 443 -17.61 -18.36 -9.11
CA PHE A 443 -17.35 -17.01 -8.63
C PHE A 443 -16.89 -16.09 -9.76
N ARG A 444 -15.99 -16.56 -10.61
CA ARG A 444 -15.52 -15.82 -11.79
C ARG A 444 -16.67 -15.51 -12.75
N ASP A 445 -17.47 -16.52 -13.06
CA ASP A 445 -18.55 -16.41 -14.04
C ASP A 445 -19.75 -15.60 -13.50
N ASP A 446 -20.05 -15.69 -12.19
CA ASP A 446 -21.15 -14.96 -11.56
C ASP A 446 -20.81 -13.49 -11.26
N PHE A 447 -19.52 -13.10 -11.07
CA PHE A 447 -19.17 -11.79 -10.54
C PHE A 447 -18.04 -11.05 -11.27
N ILE A 448 -17.25 -11.73 -12.09
CA ILE A 448 -16.14 -11.11 -12.83
C ILE A 448 -16.51 -11.01 -14.31
N ASN A 449 -16.79 -12.12 -14.98
CA ASN A 449 -17.11 -12.20 -16.40
C ASN A 449 -18.62 -11.96 -16.62
N THR A 450 -19.15 -10.80 -16.26
CA THR A 450 -20.60 -10.58 -16.18
C THR A 450 -21.19 -9.74 -17.32
N GLY A 451 -20.36 -8.99 -18.05
CA GLY A 451 -20.79 -8.10 -19.14
C GLY A 451 -20.27 -8.56 -20.51
N ASP A 452 -21.02 -8.25 -21.56
CA ASP A 452 -20.63 -8.58 -22.94
C ASP A 452 -19.35 -7.87 -23.41
N ASN A 453 -19.03 -6.73 -22.78
CA ASN A 453 -17.84 -5.91 -23.08
C ASN A 453 -16.74 -5.99 -22.02
N ASP A 454 -16.89 -6.88 -21.02
CA ASP A 454 -15.90 -7.03 -19.95
C ASP A 454 -14.64 -7.70 -20.49
N TRP A 455 -13.50 -7.36 -19.88
CA TRP A 455 -12.26 -8.12 -20.11
C TRP A 455 -12.34 -9.46 -19.37
N TRP A 456 -12.82 -10.45 -20.06
CA TRP A 456 -13.02 -11.78 -19.51
C TRP A 456 -11.70 -12.46 -19.17
N ILE A 457 -11.66 -13.02 -17.97
CA ILE A 457 -10.51 -13.82 -17.51
C ILE A 457 -10.78 -15.31 -17.64
N GLY A 458 -9.72 -16.06 -17.97
CA GLY A 458 -9.79 -17.51 -18.12
C GLY A 458 -9.64 -18.27 -16.81
N LYS A 459 -9.66 -19.59 -16.88
CA LYS A 459 -9.50 -20.51 -15.72
C LYS A 459 -8.15 -20.38 -15.00
N TRP A 460 -7.16 -19.67 -15.57
CA TRP A 460 -5.88 -19.41 -14.91
C TRP A 460 -6.07 -18.69 -13.57
N TRP A 461 -7.06 -17.79 -13.47
CA TRP A 461 -7.37 -17.07 -12.25
C TRP A 461 -7.90 -18.03 -11.16
N ASP A 462 -8.73 -19.00 -11.55
CA ASP A 462 -9.26 -20.02 -10.64
C ASP A 462 -8.10 -20.82 -10.02
N TYR A 463 -7.15 -21.28 -10.85
CA TYR A 463 -5.97 -22.03 -10.38
C TYR A 463 -5.07 -21.20 -9.46
N ILE A 464 -4.86 -19.91 -9.79
CA ILE A 464 -4.07 -19.02 -8.93
C ILE A 464 -4.76 -18.84 -7.57
N MET A 465 -6.06 -18.51 -7.54
CA MET A 465 -6.75 -18.27 -6.27
C MET A 465 -6.88 -19.51 -5.40
N TYR A 466 -6.95 -20.70 -5.99
CA TYR A 466 -7.15 -21.94 -5.24
C TYR A 466 -5.89 -22.70 -4.88
N LEU A 467 -4.87 -22.65 -5.71
CA LEU A 467 -3.61 -23.37 -5.51
C LEU A 467 -2.45 -22.40 -5.31
N GLY A 468 -2.31 -21.44 -6.20
CA GLY A 468 -1.19 -20.51 -6.17
C GLY A 468 -1.20 -19.63 -4.91
N PHE A 469 -2.33 -19.01 -4.60
CA PHE A 469 -2.45 -18.10 -3.47
C PHE A 469 -2.18 -18.78 -2.11
N PRO A 470 -2.78 -19.94 -1.76
CA PRO A 470 -2.45 -20.62 -0.51
C PRO A 470 -0.99 -21.02 -0.38
N ILE A 471 -0.36 -21.44 -1.49
CA ILE A 471 1.07 -21.80 -1.50
C ILE A 471 1.92 -20.56 -1.23
N MET A 472 1.70 -19.48 -1.96
CA MET A 472 2.45 -18.22 -1.79
C MET A 472 2.23 -17.65 -0.37
N PHE A 473 1.01 -17.68 0.14
CA PHE A 473 0.70 -17.28 1.51
C PHE A 473 1.47 -18.14 2.52
N GLY A 474 1.48 -19.47 2.33
CA GLY A 474 2.22 -20.39 3.19
C GLY A 474 3.73 -20.11 3.19
N VAL A 475 4.32 -19.88 2.03
CA VAL A 475 5.75 -19.51 1.90
C VAL A 475 6.03 -18.20 2.60
N LEU A 476 5.20 -17.17 2.37
CA LEU A 476 5.37 -15.86 2.96
C LEU A 476 5.29 -15.92 4.50
N ILE A 477 4.27 -16.55 5.04
CA ILE A 477 4.10 -16.74 6.50
C ILE A 477 5.26 -17.52 7.11
N LEU A 478 5.66 -18.63 6.50
CA LEU A 478 6.78 -19.44 7.00
C LEU A 478 8.08 -18.64 6.99
N SER A 479 8.32 -17.84 5.96
CA SER A 479 9.50 -16.98 5.90
C SER A 479 9.52 -15.95 7.03
N TYR A 480 8.40 -15.23 7.25
CA TYR A 480 8.34 -14.24 8.32
C TYR A 480 8.47 -14.85 9.71
N PHE A 481 7.82 -15.99 9.97
CA PHE A 481 7.98 -16.70 11.25
C PHE A 481 9.40 -17.25 11.43
N SER A 482 10.03 -17.72 10.34
CA SER A 482 11.43 -18.16 10.42
C SER A 482 12.36 -16.99 10.75
N ASP A 483 12.15 -15.84 10.15
CA ASP A 483 12.93 -14.63 10.45
C ASP A 483 12.75 -14.19 11.90
N LEU A 484 11.50 -14.13 12.39
CA LEU A 484 11.19 -13.84 13.79
C LEU A 484 11.86 -14.81 14.79
N ILE A 485 11.95 -16.10 14.45
CA ILE A 485 12.50 -17.12 15.36
C ILE A 485 14.03 -17.17 15.29
N LEU A 486 14.61 -16.99 14.10
CA LEU A 486 16.05 -17.21 13.87
C LEU A 486 16.88 -15.93 14.02
N ASN A 487 16.33 -14.78 13.65
CA ASN A 487 17.07 -13.53 13.56
C ASN A 487 16.75 -12.53 14.68
N VAL A 488 15.61 -12.69 15.36
CA VAL A 488 15.25 -11.82 16.49
C VAL A 488 15.81 -12.39 17.79
N ASN A 489 16.61 -11.62 18.49
CA ASN A 489 17.13 -11.99 19.81
C ASN A 489 15.97 -12.08 20.82
N ASN A 490 15.80 -13.24 21.47
CA ASN A 490 14.71 -13.49 22.43
C ASN A 490 13.31 -13.15 21.87
N PRO A 491 12.85 -13.83 20.81
CA PRO A 491 11.59 -13.49 20.14
C PRO A 491 10.34 -13.61 21.04
N TRP A 492 10.45 -14.29 22.16
CA TRP A 492 9.38 -14.47 23.16
C TRP A 492 9.43 -13.46 24.31
N ASP A 493 10.43 -12.58 24.34
CA ASP A 493 10.54 -11.53 25.36
C ASP A 493 9.49 -10.45 25.11
N PRO A 494 8.57 -10.18 26.08
CA PRO A 494 7.53 -9.17 25.90
C PRO A 494 8.07 -7.72 25.87
N THR A 495 9.34 -7.52 26.17
CA THR A 495 10.00 -6.21 26.07
C THR A 495 10.70 -6.01 24.73
N ASN A 496 10.83 -7.07 23.92
CA ASN A 496 11.44 -6.99 22.61
C ASN A 496 10.40 -6.49 21.58
N ALA A 497 10.65 -5.30 21.05
CA ALA A 497 9.76 -4.62 20.10
C ALA A 497 9.48 -5.45 18.83
N ASP A 498 10.45 -6.26 18.39
CA ASP A 498 10.35 -7.11 17.19
C ASP A 498 9.93 -8.55 17.53
N GLY A 499 9.57 -8.81 18.78
CA GLY A 499 9.28 -10.16 19.27
C GLY A 499 7.86 -10.65 18.95
N ILE A 500 7.72 -11.98 18.87
CA ILE A 500 6.43 -12.67 18.67
C ILE A 500 5.42 -12.29 19.76
N THR A 501 5.86 -12.15 21.00
CA THR A 501 4.99 -11.82 22.14
C THR A 501 4.32 -10.46 21.96
N ILE A 502 5.03 -9.45 21.49
CA ILE A 502 4.47 -8.12 21.19
C ILE A 502 3.41 -8.23 20.08
N ILE A 503 3.71 -8.94 19.01
CA ILE A 503 2.76 -9.16 17.91
C ILE A 503 1.45 -9.76 18.43
N LEU A 504 1.54 -10.80 19.24
CA LEU A 504 0.36 -11.48 19.80
C LEU A 504 -0.41 -10.63 20.82
N LEU A 505 0.26 -9.75 21.54
CA LEU A 505 -0.39 -8.85 22.51
C LEU A 505 -1.21 -7.74 21.83
N PHE A 506 -0.80 -7.31 20.63
CA PHE A 506 -1.52 -6.29 19.85
C PHE A 506 -2.65 -6.85 18.98
N TRP A 507 -2.62 -8.13 18.65
CA TRP A 507 -3.69 -8.81 17.90
C TRP A 507 -4.82 -9.28 18.82
#